data_034cd56b26a37f1382c2ec9b97be3f5e
#
_entry.id   034cd56b26a37f1382c2ec9b97be3f5e
#
_cell.length_a   1.000
_cell.length_b   1.000
_cell.length_c   1.000
_cell.angle_alpha   90.00
_cell.angle_beta   90.00
_cell.angle_gamma   90.00
#
_symmetry.space_group_name_H-M   'P 1'
#
loop_
_entity.id
_entity.type
_entity.pdbx_description
1 polymer ?
#
loop_
_entity_poly.entity_id
_entity_poly.type
_entity_poly.pdbx_seq_one_letter_code
_entity_poly.pdbx_strand_id
1 'polypeptide(L)'
;MTITRIHGSSRGRCRAVTYNGLVYAVATDTSSSATVAEQTAKTLEALEANLVEAGSGKDRIVQATVYLRDMATKAEMDAVWCEWIGEESNWPQRACVGVDLAGNDLVEIVVTATLT
;
A
#
# COMPACT_ATOMS: atom_id res chain seq x y z
N MET A 1 -17.79 -7.89 17.59
CA MET A 1 -16.44 -7.87 17.00
C MET A 1 -15.78 -6.55 17.31
N THR A 2 -14.48 -6.60 17.56
CA THR A 2 -13.73 -5.43 17.96
C THR A 2 -12.93 -4.88 16.77
N ILE A 3 -12.94 -3.57 16.59
CA ILE A 3 -12.06 -2.91 15.63
C ILE A 3 -10.73 -2.66 16.32
N THR A 4 -9.64 -3.13 15.73
CA THR A 4 -8.28 -2.82 16.19
C THR A 4 -7.67 -1.77 15.28
N ARG A 5 -7.09 -0.73 15.88
CA ARG A 5 -6.53 0.41 15.16
C ARG A 5 -5.04 0.52 15.37
N ILE A 6 -4.29 0.64 14.28
CA ILE A 6 -2.85 0.85 14.32
C ILE A 6 -2.59 2.30 13.95
N HIS A 7 -2.26 3.09 14.96
CA HIS A 7 -2.09 4.52 14.82
C HIS A 7 -0.76 4.89 14.19
N GLY A 8 -0.79 5.97 13.43
CA GLY A 8 0.40 6.64 12.93
C GLY A 8 0.50 8.06 13.54
N SER A 9 1.31 8.89 12.92
CA SER A 9 1.50 10.28 13.35
C SER A 9 0.48 11.25 12.76
N SER A 10 -0.28 10.84 11.74
CA SER A 10 -1.24 11.71 11.07
C SER A 10 -2.52 11.81 11.88
N ARG A 11 -3.01 13.04 12.04
CA ARG A 11 -4.26 13.28 12.76
C ARG A 11 -5.47 12.79 11.95
N GLY A 12 -6.38 12.09 12.62
CA GLY A 12 -7.68 11.72 12.06
C GLY A 12 -7.68 10.43 11.26
N ARG A 13 -6.57 9.69 11.21
CA ARG A 13 -6.50 8.43 10.46
C ARG A 13 -5.47 7.48 11.02
N CYS A 14 -5.69 6.19 10.79
CA CYS A 14 -4.78 5.11 11.16
C CYS A 14 -3.98 4.64 9.96
N ARG A 15 -2.84 3.99 10.21
CA ARG A 15 -2.04 3.32 9.17
C ARG A 15 -2.70 2.01 8.74
N ALA A 16 -3.34 1.34 9.66
CA ALA A 16 -4.07 0.10 9.40
C ALA A 16 -5.20 -0.07 10.41
N VAL A 17 -6.23 -0.79 10.00
CA VAL A 17 -7.37 -1.14 10.84
C VAL A 17 -7.71 -2.59 10.58
N THR A 18 -7.99 -3.37 11.63
CA THR A 18 -8.45 -4.75 11.49
C THR A 18 -9.88 -4.89 11.98
N TYR A 19 -10.66 -5.66 11.26
CA TYR A 19 -12.03 -5.97 11.63
C TYR A 19 -12.47 -7.25 10.91
N ASN A 20 -13.08 -8.16 11.66
CA ASN A 20 -13.71 -9.35 11.11
C ASN A 20 -12.77 -10.16 10.18
N GLY A 21 -11.55 -10.38 10.61
CA GLY A 21 -10.58 -11.18 9.84
C GLY A 21 -9.93 -10.45 8.67
N LEU A 22 -10.20 -9.16 8.49
CA LEU A 22 -9.64 -8.35 7.41
C LEU A 22 -8.75 -7.24 7.95
N VAL A 23 -7.77 -6.86 7.16
CA VAL A 23 -6.89 -5.74 7.43
C VAL A 23 -7.06 -4.72 6.30
N TYR A 24 -7.23 -3.46 6.68
CA TYR A 24 -7.31 -2.32 5.77
C TYR A 24 -6.08 -1.46 6.04
N ALA A 25 -5.21 -1.29 5.06
CA ALA A 25 -3.95 -0.58 5.25
C ALA A 25 -3.69 0.40 4.11
N VAL A 26 -2.96 1.45 4.40
CA VAL A 26 -2.58 2.49 3.45
C VAL A 26 -1.13 2.89 3.69
N ALA A 27 -0.42 3.27 2.64
CA ALA A 27 0.93 3.80 2.77
C ALA A 27 1.29 4.77 1.66
N THR A 28 2.20 5.68 1.98
CA THR A 28 2.91 6.55 1.07
C THR A 28 4.39 6.53 1.45
N ASP A 29 5.23 7.17 0.64
CA ASP A 29 6.63 7.41 1.00
C ASP A 29 6.74 8.74 1.75
N THR A 30 6.87 8.70 3.06
CA THR A 30 6.98 9.91 3.88
C THR A 30 8.33 10.61 3.75
N SER A 31 9.32 9.98 3.11
CA SER A 31 10.62 10.60 2.85
C SER A 31 10.63 11.42 1.55
N SER A 32 9.56 11.37 0.77
CA SER A 32 9.39 12.12 -0.49
C SER A 32 10.53 11.90 -1.47
N SER A 33 10.87 10.63 -1.75
CA SER A 33 11.89 10.26 -2.73
C SER A 33 11.57 10.88 -4.10
N ALA A 34 12.62 11.12 -4.91
CA ALA A 34 12.50 11.93 -6.13
C ALA A 34 11.84 11.21 -7.31
N THR A 35 11.95 9.87 -7.38
CA THR A 35 11.45 9.11 -8.53
C THR A 35 10.27 8.23 -8.14
N VAL A 36 9.44 7.88 -9.13
CA VAL A 36 8.33 6.95 -8.93
C VAL A 36 8.84 5.59 -8.47
N ALA A 37 9.93 5.09 -9.03
CA ALA A 37 10.51 3.81 -8.61
C ALA A 37 10.90 3.82 -7.14
N GLU A 38 11.60 4.87 -6.69
CA GLU A 38 12.01 5.01 -5.30
C GLU A 38 10.80 5.15 -4.36
N GLN A 39 9.85 6.02 -4.73
CA GLN A 39 8.64 6.20 -3.92
C GLN A 39 7.80 4.92 -3.85
N THR A 40 7.69 4.18 -4.94
CA THR A 40 6.97 2.92 -4.94
C THR A 40 7.64 1.92 -4.00
N ALA A 41 8.96 1.77 -4.07
CA ALA A 41 9.69 0.87 -3.18
C ALA A 41 9.51 1.23 -1.71
N LYS A 42 9.60 2.52 -1.37
CA LYS A 42 9.40 2.99 0.02
C LYS A 42 7.96 2.85 0.48
N THR A 43 7.01 3.12 -0.39
CA THR A 43 5.58 2.93 -0.10
C THR A 43 5.28 1.46 0.20
N LEU A 44 5.80 0.55 -0.62
CA LEU A 44 5.58 -0.89 -0.42
C LEU A 44 6.27 -1.40 0.85
N GLU A 45 7.45 -0.88 1.18
CA GLU A 45 8.13 -1.20 2.43
C GLU A 45 7.28 -0.78 3.64
N ALA A 46 6.73 0.45 3.61
CA ALA A 46 5.86 0.94 4.68
C ALA A 46 4.55 0.15 4.76
N LEU A 47 3.98 -0.19 3.61
CA LEU A 47 2.75 -0.98 3.54
C LEU A 47 2.95 -2.38 4.13
N GLU A 48 4.04 -3.03 3.79
CA GLU A 48 4.36 -4.35 4.34
C GLU A 48 4.54 -4.30 5.85
N ALA A 49 5.23 -3.28 6.36
CA ALA A 49 5.39 -3.07 7.80
C ALA A 49 4.02 -2.90 8.49
N ASN A 50 3.12 -2.13 7.89
CA ASN A 50 1.77 -1.95 8.42
C ASN A 50 0.99 -3.27 8.45
N LEU A 51 1.10 -4.08 7.40
CA LEU A 51 0.43 -5.39 7.33
C LEU A 51 0.98 -6.36 8.37
N VAL A 52 2.30 -6.41 8.53
CA VAL A 52 2.96 -7.30 9.51
C VAL A 52 2.57 -6.90 10.94
N GLU A 53 2.58 -5.61 11.24
CA GLU A 53 2.16 -5.12 12.56
C GLU A 53 0.70 -5.48 12.86
N ALA A 54 -0.14 -5.51 11.83
CA ALA A 54 -1.55 -5.88 11.97
C ALA A 54 -1.78 -7.41 12.05
N GLY A 55 -0.75 -8.22 11.85
CA GLY A 55 -0.86 -9.68 11.88
C GLY A 55 -1.08 -10.33 10.52
N SER A 56 -0.84 -9.60 9.44
CA SER A 56 -0.99 -10.08 8.06
C SER A 56 0.35 -10.08 7.33
N GLY A 57 0.34 -9.99 6.02
CA GLY A 57 1.52 -9.95 5.18
C GLY A 57 1.17 -9.72 3.72
N LYS A 58 2.18 -9.46 2.90
CA LYS A 58 1.96 -9.15 1.47
C LYS A 58 1.38 -10.33 0.69
N ASP A 59 1.58 -11.55 1.16
CA ASP A 59 1.02 -12.76 0.55
C ASP A 59 -0.47 -12.99 0.85
N ARG A 60 -1.06 -12.12 1.64
CA ARG A 60 -2.47 -12.19 2.04
C ARG A 60 -3.30 -11.02 1.56
N ILE A 61 -2.75 -10.18 0.71
CA ILE A 61 -3.50 -9.07 0.10
C ILE A 61 -4.50 -9.65 -0.90
N VAL A 62 -5.77 -9.28 -0.76
CA VAL A 62 -6.82 -9.70 -1.69
C VAL A 62 -7.18 -8.59 -2.67
N GLN A 63 -7.00 -7.34 -2.28
CA GLN A 63 -7.32 -6.21 -3.11
C GLN A 63 -6.33 -5.08 -2.87
N ALA A 64 -5.91 -4.41 -3.95
CA ALA A 64 -5.04 -3.25 -3.89
C ALA A 64 -5.51 -2.20 -4.89
N THR A 65 -5.40 -0.94 -4.50
CA THR A 65 -5.54 0.20 -5.41
C THR A 65 -4.26 1.03 -5.34
N VAL A 66 -3.64 1.22 -6.49
CA VAL A 66 -2.48 2.10 -6.64
C VAL A 66 -2.96 3.42 -7.21
N TYR A 67 -2.80 4.49 -6.43
CA TYR A 67 -3.05 5.85 -6.88
C TYR A 67 -1.73 6.44 -7.36
N LEU A 68 -1.70 6.90 -8.61
CA LEU A 68 -0.49 7.35 -9.27
C LEU A 68 -0.69 8.76 -9.80
N ARG A 69 0.22 9.67 -9.48
CA ARG A 69 0.09 11.07 -9.88
C ARG A 69 0.18 11.24 -11.39
N ASP A 70 1.09 10.50 -12.05
CA ASP A 70 1.33 10.58 -13.49
C ASP A 70 1.28 9.19 -14.12
N MET A 71 0.22 8.91 -14.87
CA MET A 71 0.02 7.61 -15.51
C MET A 71 1.09 7.28 -16.57
N ALA A 72 1.83 8.28 -17.06
CA ALA A 72 2.97 8.02 -17.93
C ALA A 72 4.09 7.25 -17.23
N THR A 73 4.10 7.24 -15.88
CA THR A 73 5.09 6.52 -15.06
C THR A 73 4.60 5.14 -14.61
N LYS A 74 3.46 4.67 -15.11
CA LYS A 74 2.87 3.40 -14.65
C LYS A 74 3.83 2.21 -14.84
N ALA A 75 4.52 2.13 -15.97
CA ALA A 75 5.46 1.03 -16.22
C ALA A 75 6.60 1.00 -15.20
N GLU A 76 7.07 2.16 -14.76
CA GLU A 76 8.11 2.28 -13.73
C GLU A 76 7.59 1.78 -12.37
N MET A 77 6.38 2.16 -12.01
CA MET A 77 5.72 1.67 -10.79
C MET A 77 5.48 0.15 -10.89
N ASP A 78 4.94 -0.33 -12.01
CA ASP A 78 4.64 -1.76 -12.20
C ASP A 78 5.89 -2.64 -12.03
N ALA A 79 7.04 -2.20 -12.50
CA ALA A 79 8.28 -2.96 -12.38
C ALA A 79 8.64 -3.21 -10.90
N VAL A 80 8.51 -2.18 -10.07
CA VAL A 80 8.77 -2.29 -8.62
C VAL A 80 7.72 -3.14 -7.93
N TRP A 81 6.44 -2.94 -8.27
CA TRP A 81 5.35 -3.74 -7.73
C TRP A 81 5.52 -5.23 -8.02
N CYS A 82 5.82 -5.58 -9.29
CA CYS A 82 5.93 -6.98 -9.70
C CYS A 82 7.05 -7.70 -8.97
N GLU A 83 8.18 -7.04 -8.78
CA GLU A 83 9.29 -7.61 -8.02
C GLU A 83 8.90 -7.82 -6.54
N TRP A 84 8.20 -6.85 -5.96
CA TRP A 84 7.80 -6.90 -4.55
C TRP A 84 6.76 -7.98 -4.29
N ILE A 85 5.72 -8.08 -5.13
CA ILE A 85 4.60 -9.01 -4.89
C ILE A 85 5.02 -10.47 -5.12
N GLY A 86 5.96 -10.70 -6.02
CA GLY A 86 6.54 -12.02 -6.25
C GLY A 86 5.69 -12.94 -7.08
N GLU A 87 5.54 -14.18 -6.61
CA GLU A 87 4.90 -15.26 -7.35
C GLU A 87 3.41 -15.05 -7.59
N GLU A 88 2.91 -15.62 -8.67
CA GLU A 88 1.51 -15.53 -9.08
C GLU A 88 0.53 -15.92 -7.96
N SER A 89 0.89 -16.88 -7.12
CA SER A 89 0.08 -17.29 -5.98
C SER A 89 -0.17 -16.19 -4.95
N ASN A 90 0.61 -15.11 -4.99
CA ASN A 90 0.46 -13.96 -4.10
C ASN A 90 -0.33 -12.79 -4.73
N TRP A 91 -0.64 -12.86 -6.02
CA TRP A 91 -1.19 -11.71 -6.72
C TRP A 91 -2.61 -11.37 -6.26
N PRO A 92 -2.85 -10.13 -5.83
CA PRO A 92 -4.19 -9.66 -5.50
C PRO A 92 -4.92 -9.16 -6.75
N GLN A 93 -6.21 -8.89 -6.62
CA GLN A 93 -6.90 -8.04 -7.56
C GLN A 93 -6.34 -6.62 -7.38
N ARG A 94 -5.91 -5.95 -8.46
CA ARG A 94 -5.31 -4.62 -8.38
C ARG A 94 -5.87 -3.67 -9.42
N ALA A 95 -6.18 -2.44 -9.00
CA ALA A 95 -6.48 -1.33 -9.90
C ALA A 95 -5.37 -0.28 -9.78
N CYS A 96 -5.12 0.46 -10.86
CA CYS A 96 -4.23 1.62 -10.86
C CYS A 96 -5.00 2.83 -11.40
N VAL A 97 -4.99 3.93 -10.65
CA VAL A 97 -5.80 5.12 -10.94
C VAL A 97 -4.89 6.34 -10.98
N GLY A 98 -5.00 7.13 -12.04
CA GLY A 98 -4.32 8.43 -12.15
C GLY A 98 -5.12 9.49 -11.42
N VAL A 99 -4.49 10.20 -10.49
CA VAL A 99 -5.17 11.19 -9.64
C VAL A 99 -4.15 12.16 -9.04
N ASP A 100 -4.60 13.37 -8.70
CA ASP A 100 -3.77 14.29 -7.93
C ASP A 100 -3.54 13.74 -6.53
N LEU A 101 -2.33 13.90 -6.03
CA LEU A 101 -1.95 13.47 -4.69
C LEU A 101 -1.40 14.65 -3.90
N ALA A 102 -1.50 14.58 -2.58
CA ALA A 102 -1.06 15.64 -1.69
C ALA A 102 0.47 15.78 -1.66
N GLY A 103 0.95 16.99 -1.45
CA GLY A 103 2.36 17.26 -1.25
C GLY A 103 3.23 16.78 -2.39
N ASN A 104 4.27 16.04 -2.05
CA ASN A 104 5.22 15.48 -3.02
C ASN A 104 4.96 14.00 -3.32
N ASP A 105 3.82 13.46 -2.91
CA ASP A 105 3.49 12.06 -3.16
C ASP A 105 3.30 11.81 -4.65
N LEU A 106 4.02 10.84 -5.18
CA LEU A 106 3.88 10.36 -6.56
C LEU A 106 3.04 9.09 -6.62
N VAL A 107 2.93 8.36 -5.51
CA VAL A 107 2.18 7.12 -5.41
C VAL A 107 1.60 6.98 -4.00
N GLU A 108 0.40 6.40 -3.94
CA GLU A 108 -0.24 6.00 -2.68
C GLU A 108 -0.91 4.65 -2.92
N ILE A 109 -0.78 3.72 -1.97
CA ILE A 109 -1.33 2.37 -2.14
C ILE A 109 -2.22 2.04 -0.96
N VAL A 110 -3.43 1.57 -1.29
CA VAL A 110 -4.44 1.13 -0.31
C VAL A 110 -4.73 -0.33 -0.57
N VAL A 111 -4.74 -1.14 0.48
CA VAL A 111 -4.99 -2.58 0.34
C VAL A 111 -5.99 -3.10 1.37
N THR A 112 -6.64 -4.20 1.00
CA THR A 112 -7.37 -5.06 1.92
C THR A 112 -6.67 -6.41 1.93
N ALA A 113 -6.37 -6.93 3.11
CA ALA A 113 -5.70 -8.22 3.29
C ALA A 113 -6.46 -9.07 4.30
N THR A 114 -6.13 -10.36 4.37
CA THR A 114 -6.71 -11.25 5.37
C THR A 114 -5.75 -11.49 6.53
N LEU A 115 -6.27 -11.80 7.70
CA LEU A 115 -5.46 -12.19 8.86
C LEU A 115 -5.00 -13.65 8.80
N THR A 116 -5.70 -14.43 8.01
CA THR A 116 -5.38 -15.87 7.88
C THR A 116 -5.43 -16.33 6.43
#